data_ec99d114d86e65fcd2e071baa36241c1
#
_entry.id   ec99d114d86e65fcd2e071baa36241c1
#
_cell.length_a   1.000
_cell.length_b   1.000
_cell.length_c   1.000
_cell.angle_alpha   90.00
_cell.angle_beta   90.00
_cell.angle_gamma   90.00
#
_symmetry.space_group_name_H-M   'P 1'
#
loop_
_entity.id
_entity.type
_entity.pdbx_description
1 polymer ?
#
loop_
_entity_poly.entity_id
_entity_poly.type
_entity_poly.pdbx_seq_one_letter_code
_entity_poly.pdbx_strand_id
1 'polypeptide(L)'
;MSAPLAVGSQAPDFSLPATTGDTVSLSHYLGKRNLILVFYVGDNTPDCTRQLTSLQEELETLEACHAAVLGINSGTLDDHQRYQAQLGLTFPLLHDPGAQVAALYGARQEDGTVRRTVYLIDTQGMIRYGRPGMHWNDAFLSALSALA
;
A
#
# COMPACT_ATOMS: atom_id res chain seq x y z
N MET A 1 -19.95 -2.29 -6.78
CA MET A 1 -18.55 -1.93 -7.10
C MET A 1 -18.03 -0.93 -6.08
N SER A 2 -16.87 -1.24 -5.52
CA SER A 2 -16.26 -0.35 -4.53
C SER A 2 -15.56 0.82 -5.22
N ALA A 3 -15.60 1.98 -4.58
CA ALA A 3 -14.86 3.16 -5.02
C ALA A 3 -13.77 3.47 -3.99
N PRO A 4 -12.65 4.07 -4.40
CA PRO A 4 -11.63 4.51 -3.45
C PRO A 4 -12.20 5.49 -2.43
N LEU A 5 -11.62 5.48 -1.23
CA LEU A 5 -12.00 6.43 -0.19
C LEU A 5 -11.58 7.84 -0.59
N ALA A 6 -12.36 8.82 -0.17
CA ALA A 6 -12.14 10.20 -0.56
C ALA A 6 -10.94 10.82 0.15
N VAL A 7 -10.23 11.70 -0.57
CA VAL A 7 -9.21 12.55 0.01
C VAL A 7 -9.85 13.42 1.11
N GLY A 8 -9.18 13.51 2.25
CA GLY A 8 -9.68 14.24 3.42
C GLY A 8 -10.45 13.36 4.39
N SER A 9 -10.75 12.10 4.04
CA SER A 9 -11.37 11.17 4.98
C SER A 9 -10.31 10.48 5.82
N GLN A 10 -10.73 9.95 6.97
CA GLN A 10 -9.83 9.21 7.85
C GLN A 10 -9.61 7.80 7.29
N ALA A 11 -8.36 7.37 7.24
CA ALA A 11 -8.01 6.03 6.81
C ALA A 11 -8.45 5.01 7.85
N PRO A 12 -9.14 3.92 7.44
CA PRO A 12 -9.47 2.83 8.37
C PRO A 12 -8.20 2.19 8.93
N ASP A 13 -8.21 1.91 10.24
CA ASP A 13 -7.11 1.16 10.86
C ASP A 13 -7.14 -0.30 10.42
N PHE A 14 -5.98 -0.93 10.45
CA PHE A 14 -5.83 -2.35 10.13
C PHE A 14 -4.68 -2.92 10.93
N SER A 15 -4.65 -4.24 11.03
CA SER A 15 -3.57 -4.97 11.68
C SER A 15 -3.42 -6.30 10.95
N LEU A 16 -2.32 -6.49 10.25
CA LEU A 16 -2.13 -7.64 9.37
C LEU A 16 -0.74 -8.26 9.55
N PRO A 17 -0.64 -9.59 9.38
CA PRO A 17 0.68 -10.25 9.36
C PRO A 17 1.51 -9.73 8.19
N ALA A 18 2.80 -9.55 8.42
CA ALA A 18 3.72 -9.01 7.43
C ALA A 18 4.92 -9.93 7.21
N THR A 19 5.56 -9.73 6.07
CA THR A 19 6.78 -10.48 5.71
C THR A 19 7.96 -10.22 6.66
N THR A 20 7.86 -9.20 7.49
CA THR A 20 8.84 -8.92 8.55
C THR A 20 8.79 -9.95 9.69
N GLY A 21 7.74 -10.76 9.76
CA GLY A 21 7.49 -11.68 10.87
C GLY A 21 6.60 -11.11 11.95
N ASP A 22 6.34 -9.81 11.92
CA ASP A 22 5.49 -9.12 12.89
C ASP A 22 4.15 -8.77 12.30
N THR A 23 3.20 -8.37 13.16
CA THR A 23 1.95 -7.76 12.75
C THR A 23 2.20 -6.28 12.53
N VAL A 24 1.70 -5.74 11.41
CA VAL A 24 1.84 -4.33 11.05
C VAL A 24 0.47 -3.66 11.07
N SER A 25 0.38 -2.50 11.69
CA SER A 25 -0.86 -1.73 11.84
C SER A 25 -0.66 -0.31 11.33
N LEU A 26 -1.75 0.32 10.85
CA LEU A 26 -1.73 1.74 10.49
C LEU A 26 -1.24 2.58 11.67
N SER A 27 -1.72 2.26 12.87
CA SER A 27 -1.36 3.00 14.09
C SER A 27 0.14 3.04 14.38
N HIS A 28 0.93 2.10 13.86
CA HIS A 28 2.39 2.11 14.01
C HIS A 28 3.05 3.32 13.33
N TYR A 29 2.37 3.91 12.34
CA TYR A 29 2.91 5.02 11.55
C TYR A 29 2.34 6.38 11.96
N LEU A 30 1.22 6.40 12.67
CA LEU A 30 0.57 7.64 13.09
C LEU A 30 1.52 8.46 13.97
N GLY A 31 1.67 9.74 13.62
CA GLY A 31 2.56 10.66 14.32
C GLY A 31 4.03 10.49 13.98
N LYS A 32 4.39 9.57 13.09
CA LYS A 32 5.78 9.23 12.78
C LYS A 32 6.12 9.38 11.30
N ARG A 33 5.31 8.78 10.43
CA ARG A 33 5.58 8.75 8.99
C ARG A 33 4.29 8.86 8.19
N ASN A 34 4.40 9.43 7.00
CA ASN A 34 3.38 9.30 5.97
C ASN A 34 3.44 7.86 5.44
N LEU A 35 2.32 7.34 4.98
CA LEU A 35 2.22 5.94 4.57
C LEU A 35 1.72 5.85 3.13
N ILE A 36 2.48 5.15 2.29
CA ILE A 36 2.06 4.79 0.95
C ILE A 36 1.56 3.35 1.00
N LEU A 37 0.26 3.17 0.80
CA LEU A 37 -0.40 1.89 0.90
C LEU A 37 -0.75 1.40 -0.50
N VAL A 38 -0.20 0.27 -0.89
CA VAL A 38 -0.36 -0.25 -2.24
C VAL A 38 -1.12 -1.56 -2.19
N PHE A 39 -2.38 -1.51 -2.63
CA PHE A 39 -3.16 -2.73 -2.86
C PHE A 39 -2.84 -3.22 -4.26
N TYR A 40 -2.27 -4.42 -4.38
CA TYR A 40 -1.87 -4.97 -5.67
C TYR A 40 -2.65 -6.25 -5.97
N VAL A 41 -2.68 -6.60 -7.26
CA VAL A 41 -3.54 -7.68 -7.76
C VAL A 41 -3.08 -9.05 -7.28
N GLY A 42 -1.78 -9.28 -7.28
CA GLY A 42 -1.22 -10.56 -6.83
C GLY A 42 0.27 -10.65 -7.05
N ASP A 43 0.88 -11.62 -6.39
CA ASP A 43 2.30 -11.88 -6.57
C ASP A 43 2.56 -12.39 -7.98
N ASN A 44 3.73 -12.02 -8.53
CA ASN A 44 4.19 -12.44 -9.86
C ASN A 44 3.34 -11.95 -11.03
N THR A 45 2.45 -10.99 -10.83
CA THR A 45 1.77 -10.32 -11.96
C THR A 45 2.71 -9.26 -12.57
N PRO A 46 2.79 -9.14 -13.92
CA PRO A 46 3.78 -8.24 -14.54
C PRO A 46 3.64 -6.77 -14.13
N ASP A 47 2.41 -6.26 -14.12
CA ASP A 47 2.19 -4.84 -13.79
C ASP A 47 2.45 -4.56 -12.31
N CYS A 48 2.07 -5.47 -11.42
CA CYS A 48 2.35 -5.32 -9.99
C CYS A 48 3.84 -5.45 -9.69
N THR A 49 4.51 -6.37 -10.36
CA THR A 49 5.96 -6.53 -10.23
C THR A 49 6.67 -5.23 -10.62
N ARG A 50 6.26 -4.62 -11.74
CA ARG A 50 6.82 -3.35 -12.20
C ARG A 50 6.55 -2.23 -11.20
N GLN A 51 5.33 -2.16 -10.66
CA GLN A 51 4.96 -1.14 -9.68
C GLN A 51 5.76 -1.27 -8.39
N LEU A 52 5.84 -2.47 -7.83
CA LEU A 52 6.55 -2.71 -6.57
C LEU A 52 8.06 -2.51 -6.73
N THR A 53 8.62 -2.94 -7.85
CA THR A 53 10.03 -2.73 -8.15
C THR A 53 10.35 -1.23 -8.30
N SER A 54 9.47 -0.49 -8.95
CA SER A 54 9.61 0.97 -9.09
C SER A 54 9.59 1.66 -7.72
N LEU A 55 8.69 1.24 -6.83
CA LEU A 55 8.66 1.77 -5.47
C LEU A 55 9.95 1.47 -4.71
N GLN A 56 10.51 0.27 -4.89
CA GLN A 56 11.77 -0.10 -4.25
C GLN A 56 12.93 0.76 -4.77
N GLU A 57 12.98 1.02 -6.06
CA GLU A 57 14.01 1.87 -6.66
C GLU A 57 13.98 3.30 -6.11
N GLU A 58 12.78 3.79 -5.77
CA GLU A 58 12.58 5.16 -5.27
C GLU A 58 12.48 5.23 -3.74
N LEU A 59 12.73 4.11 -3.05
CA LEU A 59 12.47 4.02 -1.62
C LEU A 59 13.25 5.05 -0.80
N GLU A 60 14.51 5.30 -1.13
CA GLU A 60 15.31 6.32 -0.44
C GLU A 60 14.69 7.71 -0.56
N THR A 61 14.22 8.05 -1.76
CA THR A 61 13.55 9.34 -2.01
C THR A 61 12.26 9.44 -1.20
N LEU A 62 11.48 8.34 -1.17
CA LEU A 62 10.25 8.31 -0.41
C LEU A 62 10.50 8.43 1.09
N GLU A 63 11.53 7.76 1.60
CA GLU A 63 11.92 7.88 3.01
C GLU A 63 12.38 9.30 3.36
N ALA A 64 13.05 9.98 2.43
CA ALA A 64 13.43 11.38 2.61
C ALA A 64 12.21 12.29 2.71
N CYS A 65 11.06 11.87 2.16
CA CYS A 65 9.78 12.56 2.31
C CYS A 65 8.99 12.09 3.54
N HIS A 66 9.63 11.37 4.45
CA HIS A 66 9.02 10.76 5.64
C HIS A 66 7.90 9.79 5.30
N ALA A 67 8.02 9.08 4.18
CA ALA A 67 7.02 8.11 3.74
C ALA A 67 7.55 6.69 3.89
N ALA A 68 6.71 5.80 4.40
CA ALA A 68 6.93 4.35 4.39
C ALA A 68 6.00 3.70 3.38
N VAL A 69 6.39 2.54 2.87
CA VAL A 69 5.62 1.81 1.85
C VAL A 69 5.17 0.48 2.42
N LEU A 70 3.91 0.14 2.22
CA LEU A 70 3.36 -1.18 2.54
C LEU A 70 2.63 -1.72 1.32
N GLY A 71 2.92 -2.95 0.92
CA GLY A 71 2.14 -3.66 -0.09
C GLY A 71 1.13 -4.58 0.61
N ILE A 72 -0.10 -4.63 0.10
CA ILE A 72 -1.17 -5.45 0.68
C ILE A 72 -1.82 -6.29 -0.41
N ASN A 73 -1.96 -7.60 -0.14
CA ASN A 73 -2.65 -8.53 -1.02
C ASN A 73 -3.19 -9.71 -0.21
N SER A 74 -4.22 -10.36 -0.75
CA SER A 74 -4.89 -11.49 -0.09
C SER A 74 -4.14 -12.81 -0.20
N GLY A 75 -3.06 -12.89 -0.96
CA GLY A 75 -2.23 -14.09 -1.07
C GLY A 75 -1.59 -14.48 0.26
N THR A 76 -1.05 -15.69 0.33
CA THR A 76 -0.47 -16.20 1.57
C THR A 76 0.81 -15.47 1.96
N LEU A 77 1.11 -15.49 3.25
CA LEU A 77 2.34 -14.89 3.76
C LEU A 77 3.58 -15.57 3.17
N ASP A 78 3.55 -16.89 3.00
CA ASP A 78 4.66 -17.64 2.38
C ASP A 78 4.92 -17.18 0.95
N ASP A 79 3.87 -16.99 0.16
CA ASP A 79 3.99 -16.49 -1.21
C ASP A 79 4.54 -15.06 -1.22
N HIS A 80 4.07 -14.21 -0.31
CA HIS A 80 4.58 -12.85 -0.18
C HIS A 80 6.05 -12.82 0.19
N GLN A 81 6.48 -13.71 1.08
CA GLN A 81 7.90 -13.80 1.48
C GLN A 81 8.77 -14.20 0.30
N ARG A 82 8.34 -15.17 -0.50
CA ARG A 82 9.06 -15.58 -1.72
C ARG A 82 9.13 -14.46 -2.74
N TYR A 83 8.00 -13.78 -2.94
CA TYR A 83 7.91 -12.67 -3.90
C TYR A 83 8.79 -11.51 -3.47
N GLN A 84 8.76 -11.14 -2.19
CA GLN A 84 9.62 -10.12 -1.63
C GLN A 84 11.10 -10.42 -1.85
N ALA A 85 11.51 -11.65 -1.57
CA ALA A 85 12.89 -12.08 -1.76
C ALA A 85 13.28 -12.07 -3.24
N GLN A 86 12.40 -12.53 -4.11
CA GLN A 86 12.63 -12.57 -5.55
C GLN A 86 12.87 -11.18 -6.13
N LEU A 87 12.11 -10.19 -5.67
CA LEU A 87 12.22 -8.82 -6.16
C LEU A 87 13.22 -7.96 -5.38
N GLY A 88 13.76 -8.45 -4.27
CA GLY A 88 14.66 -7.68 -3.42
C GLY A 88 13.99 -6.51 -2.72
N LEU A 89 12.70 -6.65 -2.38
CA LEU A 89 11.95 -5.58 -1.70
C LEU A 89 12.36 -5.48 -0.23
N THR A 90 12.59 -4.26 0.24
CA THR A 90 12.90 -4.01 1.65
C THR A 90 11.71 -3.46 2.42
N PHE A 91 10.64 -3.07 1.73
CA PHE A 91 9.40 -2.70 2.41
C PHE A 91 8.51 -3.94 2.63
N PRO A 92 7.66 -3.94 3.67
CA PRO A 92 6.84 -5.11 3.98
C PRO A 92 5.74 -5.38 2.98
N LEU A 93 5.43 -6.67 2.78
CA LEU A 93 4.19 -7.11 2.13
C LEU A 93 3.29 -7.71 3.20
N LEU A 94 2.02 -7.36 3.20
CA LEU A 94 1.06 -7.74 4.21
C LEU A 94 0.06 -8.77 3.68
N HIS A 95 -0.24 -9.76 4.52
CA HIS A 95 -1.25 -10.78 4.22
C HIS A 95 -2.62 -10.29 4.68
N ASP A 96 -3.53 -10.10 3.73
CA ASP A 96 -4.89 -9.63 3.96
C ASP A 96 -5.87 -10.75 3.62
N PRO A 97 -6.18 -11.65 4.58
CA PRO A 97 -7.04 -12.80 4.30
C PRO A 97 -8.43 -12.36 3.86
N GLY A 98 -8.90 -12.92 2.74
CA GLY A 98 -10.20 -12.60 2.19
C GLY A 98 -10.32 -11.18 1.63
N ALA A 99 -9.21 -10.48 1.47
CA ALA A 99 -9.18 -9.08 1.00
C ALA A 99 -10.07 -8.16 1.86
N GLN A 100 -10.07 -8.38 3.18
CA GLN A 100 -10.94 -7.64 4.10
C GLN A 100 -10.52 -6.18 4.25
N VAL A 101 -9.21 -5.92 4.38
CA VAL A 101 -8.71 -4.55 4.45
C VAL A 101 -8.86 -3.87 3.09
N ALA A 102 -8.63 -4.61 1.99
CA ALA A 102 -8.90 -4.08 0.66
C ALA A 102 -10.36 -3.62 0.53
N ALA A 103 -11.31 -4.37 1.10
CA ALA A 103 -12.72 -3.97 1.09
C ALA A 103 -12.94 -2.67 1.87
N LEU A 104 -12.30 -2.50 3.02
CA LEU A 104 -12.40 -1.26 3.81
C LEU A 104 -11.91 -0.05 3.02
N TYR A 105 -10.92 -0.24 2.16
CA TYR A 105 -10.30 0.82 1.36
C TYR A 105 -10.89 0.93 -0.05
N GLY A 106 -11.98 0.21 -0.33
CA GLY A 106 -12.62 0.27 -1.64
C GLY A 106 -11.82 -0.38 -2.76
N ALA A 107 -10.88 -1.25 -2.44
CA ALA A 107 -10.00 -1.90 -3.42
C ALA A 107 -10.41 -3.34 -3.75
N ARG A 108 -11.40 -3.90 -3.06
CA ARG A 108 -11.91 -5.24 -3.32
C ARG A 108 -13.04 -5.18 -4.33
N GLN A 109 -12.94 -5.99 -5.39
CA GLN A 109 -13.96 -6.08 -6.42
C GLN A 109 -15.06 -7.08 -6.02
N GLU A 110 -16.17 -7.05 -6.75
CA GLU A 110 -17.32 -7.93 -6.45
C GLU A 110 -16.97 -9.41 -6.51
N ASP A 111 -16.05 -9.78 -7.40
CA ASP A 111 -15.61 -11.17 -7.53
C ASP A 111 -14.60 -11.59 -6.45
N GLY A 112 -14.28 -10.71 -5.52
CA GLY A 112 -13.34 -10.97 -4.43
C GLY A 112 -11.89 -10.67 -4.76
N THR A 113 -11.58 -10.29 -5.99
CA THR A 113 -10.22 -9.90 -6.37
C THR A 113 -9.91 -8.49 -5.89
N VAL A 114 -8.60 -8.16 -5.83
CA VAL A 114 -8.13 -6.85 -5.45
C VAL A 114 -7.85 -6.04 -6.71
N ARG A 115 -8.36 -4.81 -6.75
CA ARG A 115 -8.03 -3.86 -7.81
C ARG A 115 -6.81 -3.05 -7.36
N ARG A 116 -5.82 -2.92 -8.24
CA ARG A 116 -4.63 -2.12 -7.95
C ARG A 116 -5.06 -0.70 -7.57
N THR A 117 -4.68 -0.29 -6.34
CA THR A 117 -5.11 1.00 -5.78
C THR A 117 -4.00 1.51 -4.89
N VAL A 118 -3.71 2.79 -4.95
CA VAL A 118 -2.67 3.43 -4.15
C VAL A 118 -3.29 4.51 -3.27
N TYR A 119 -2.91 4.50 -2.00
CA TYR A 119 -3.28 5.53 -1.04
C TYR A 119 -2.03 6.21 -0.48
N LEU A 120 -2.13 7.51 -0.26
CA LEU A 120 -1.17 8.27 0.53
C LEU A 120 -1.90 8.76 1.78
N ILE A 121 -1.40 8.34 2.94
CA ILE A 121 -1.99 8.64 4.24
C ILE A 121 -0.97 9.47 5.03
N ASP A 122 -1.40 10.60 5.57
CA ASP A 122 -0.49 11.47 6.31
C ASP A 122 -0.27 10.97 7.76
N THR A 123 0.58 11.65 8.51
CA THR A 123 0.92 11.26 9.88
C THR A 123 -0.26 11.36 10.84
N GLN A 124 -1.34 12.03 10.47
CA GLN A 124 -2.56 12.13 11.27
C GLN A 124 -3.61 11.08 10.87
N GLY A 125 -3.29 10.21 9.92
CA GLY A 125 -4.20 9.18 9.46
C GLY A 125 -5.22 9.63 8.42
N MET A 126 -5.00 10.81 7.82
CA MET A 126 -5.91 11.34 6.81
C MET A 126 -5.45 10.95 5.42
N ILE A 127 -6.39 10.56 4.56
CA ILE A 127 -6.11 10.23 3.17
C ILE A 127 -5.83 11.50 2.40
N ARG A 128 -4.66 11.54 1.74
CA ARG A 128 -4.23 12.68 0.91
C ARG A 128 -4.21 12.35 -0.57
N TYR A 129 -4.25 11.07 -0.91
CA TYR A 129 -4.38 10.59 -2.28
C TYR A 129 -4.99 9.18 -2.20
N GLY A 130 -5.89 8.87 -3.12
CA GLY A 130 -6.46 7.53 -3.20
C GLY A 130 -7.06 7.33 -4.58
N ARG A 131 -6.44 6.45 -5.40
CA ARG A 131 -6.90 6.17 -6.76
C ARG A 131 -6.49 4.78 -7.21
N PRO A 132 -7.28 4.17 -8.09
CA PRO A 132 -6.84 2.95 -8.79
C PRO A 132 -5.66 3.26 -9.71
N GLY A 133 -4.83 2.25 -9.97
CA GLY A 133 -3.75 2.31 -10.94
C GLY A 133 -2.38 2.51 -10.34
N MET A 134 -1.47 3.04 -11.16
CA MET A 134 -0.08 3.26 -10.77
C MET A 134 0.04 4.53 -9.92
N HIS A 135 1.06 4.55 -9.08
CA HIS A 135 1.29 5.67 -8.15
C HIS A 135 1.99 6.88 -8.80
N TRP A 136 2.74 6.68 -9.88
CA TRP A 136 3.51 7.76 -10.52
C TRP A 136 2.65 8.58 -11.48
N ASN A 137 1.79 9.43 -10.93
CA ASN A 137 1.08 10.44 -11.72
C ASN A 137 1.24 11.79 -11.03
N ASP A 138 0.85 12.86 -11.74
CA ASP A 138 1.04 14.23 -11.24
C ASP A 138 0.30 14.48 -9.94
N ALA A 139 -0.90 13.92 -9.79
CA ALA A 139 -1.70 14.11 -8.58
C ALA A 139 -1.04 13.43 -7.37
N PHE A 140 -0.49 12.22 -7.54
CA PHE A 140 0.23 11.53 -6.47
C PHE A 140 1.49 12.30 -6.08
N LEU A 141 2.30 12.70 -7.05
CA LEU A 141 3.55 13.43 -6.80
C LEU A 141 3.28 14.76 -6.12
N SER A 142 2.23 15.45 -6.53
CA SER A 142 1.81 16.71 -5.93
C SER A 142 1.41 16.52 -4.46
N ALA A 143 0.61 15.48 -4.18
CA ALA A 143 0.19 15.17 -2.81
C ALA A 143 1.38 14.81 -1.93
N LEU A 144 2.32 14.02 -2.45
CA LEU A 144 3.54 13.63 -1.73
C LEU A 144 4.40 14.85 -1.41
N SER A 145 4.60 15.74 -2.39
CA SER A 145 5.38 16.97 -2.19
C SER A 145 4.76 17.88 -1.13
N ALA A 146 3.44 17.93 -1.05
CA ALA A 146 2.75 18.75 -0.06
C ALA A 146 2.97 18.25 1.39
N LEU A 147 3.35 16.99 1.55
CA LEU A 147 3.60 16.39 2.87
C LEU A 147 5.09 16.42 3.27
N ALA A 148 5.95 16.71 2.32
CA ALA A 148 7.40 16.74 2.57
C ALA A 148 7.84 17.95 3.39
#